data_d5241cc307b5b9edc6e0cb608ebc9390
#
_entry.id   d5241cc307b5b9edc6e0cb608ebc9390
#
_cell.length_a   1.000
_cell.length_b   1.000
_cell.length_c   1.000
_cell.angle_alpha   90.00
_cell.angle_beta   90.00
_cell.angle_gamma   90.00
#
_symmetry.space_group_name_H-M   'P 1'
#
loop_
_entity.id
_entity.type
_entity.pdbx_description
1 polymer ?
#
loop_
_entity_poly.entity_id
_entity_poly.type
_entity_poly.pdbx_seq_one_letter_code
_entity_poly.pdbx_strand_id
1 'polypeptide(L)'
;VRNEQRLRTRTPESRAFAERVQLVMSLTSRLNVLPFDDLDARRTVLTEIFGEPIPDSLTILPPFYCDYGLGASFGERVFINQGCFFLDYGGITIGDRVLIGPRVTLSTAGHPVEIDERYDFITHAPIVIEDDVWIGAAATVTPGVTIGRGSVIGAGAVVAKDVPPLSVVTATSVVERKRLKPASTATS
;
A
#
# COMPACT_ATOMS: atom_id res chain seq x y z
N VAL A 1 -9.84 2.66 14.94
CA VAL A 1 -9.52 1.94 13.69
C VAL A 1 -9.78 0.46 13.91
N ARG A 2 -10.37 -0.24 12.92
CA ARG A 2 -10.66 -1.67 13.02
C ARG A 2 -9.35 -2.46 13.04
N ASN A 3 -9.20 -3.41 13.99
CA ASN A 3 -7.97 -4.20 14.17
C ASN A 3 -6.70 -3.38 14.48
N GLU A 4 -6.84 -2.23 15.10
CA GLU A 4 -5.70 -1.41 15.50
C GLU A 4 -4.82 -2.16 16.51
N GLN A 5 -3.55 -2.18 16.26
CA GLN A 5 -2.49 -2.66 17.14
C GLN A 5 -1.58 -1.48 17.52
N ARG A 6 -0.78 -1.67 18.58
CA ARG A 6 0.12 -0.65 19.11
C ARG A 6 1.51 -1.21 19.32
N LEU A 7 2.50 -0.58 18.73
CA LEU A 7 3.91 -0.81 19.01
C LEU A 7 4.38 0.23 20.03
N ARG A 8 4.85 -0.22 21.19
CA ARG A 8 5.42 0.68 22.19
C ARG A 8 6.79 1.17 21.74
N THR A 9 7.02 2.48 21.78
CA THR A 9 8.32 3.08 21.47
C THR A 9 9.37 2.76 22.56
N ARG A 10 10.65 2.92 22.22
CA ARG A 10 11.78 2.70 23.13
C ARG A 10 11.89 1.25 23.67
N THR A 11 11.32 0.29 22.98
CA THR A 11 11.44 -1.15 23.25
C THR A 11 12.45 -1.78 22.29
N PRO A 12 12.94 -3.01 22.56
CA PRO A 12 13.76 -3.75 21.57
C PRO A 12 13.04 -3.91 20.23
N GLU A 13 11.75 -4.17 20.24
CA GLU A 13 10.92 -4.33 19.05
C GLU A 13 10.85 -3.05 18.22
N SER A 14 10.59 -1.89 18.86
CA SER A 14 10.58 -0.60 18.16
C SER A 14 11.95 -0.19 17.63
N ARG A 15 13.03 -0.64 18.25
CA ARG A 15 14.39 -0.45 17.72
C ARG A 15 14.63 -1.29 16.48
N ALA A 16 14.26 -2.57 16.49
CA ALA A 16 14.36 -3.44 15.33
C ALA A 16 13.51 -2.91 14.15
N PHE A 17 12.31 -2.41 14.44
CA PHE A 17 11.49 -1.70 13.44
C PHE A 17 12.23 -0.49 12.85
N ALA A 18 12.79 0.38 13.68
CA ALA A 18 13.50 1.58 13.22
C ALA A 18 14.76 1.23 12.39
N GLU A 19 15.51 0.19 12.78
CA GLU A 19 16.66 -0.31 12.02
C GLU A 19 16.23 -0.83 10.64
N ARG A 20 15.11 -1.55 10.58
CA ARG A 20 14.56 -2.02 9.31
C ARG A 20 14.11 -0.86 8.42
N VAL A 21 13.44 0.15 8.97
CA VAL A 21 13.06 1.37 8.25
C VAL A 21 14.28 2.06 7.62
N GLN A 22 15.38 2.22 8.39
CA GLN A 22 16.62 2.81 7.86
C GLN A 22 17.21 2.00 6.70
N LEU A 23 17.21 0.66 6.82
CA LEU A 23 17.65 -0.22 5.74
C LEU A 23 16.79 -0.02 4.49
N VAL A 24 15.46 -0.06 4.63
CA VAL A 24 14.53 0.07 3.50
C VAL A 24 14.63 1.45 2.85
N MET A 25 14.82 2.52 3.62
CA MET A 25 15.09 3.86 3.07
C MET A 25 16.36 3.89 2.19
N SER A 26 17.41 3.18 2.60
CA SER A 26 18.62 3.02 1.78
C SER A 26 18.36 2.22 0.52
N LEU A 27 17.60 1.13 0.61
CA LEU A 27 17.24 0.29 -0.53
C LEU A 27 16.34 1.02 -1.53
N THR A 28 15.34 1.76 -1.07
CA THR A 28 14.48 2.56 -1.96
C THR A 28 15.26 3.70 -2.62
N SER A 29 16.21 4.32 -1.92
CA SER A 29 17.11 5.31 -2.53
C SER A 29 17.95 4.68 -3.66
N ARG A 30 18.48 3.46 -3.45
CA ARG A 30 19.19 2.70 -4.49
C ARG A 30 18.26 2.34 -5.65
N LEU A 31 17.07 1.83 -5.38
CA LEU A 31 16.06 1.49 -6.40
C LEU A 31 15.75 2.67 -7.33
N ASN A 32 15.57 3.86 -6.74
CA ASN A 32 15.09 5.04 -7.44
C ASN A 32 16.12 5.71 -8.35
N VAL A 33 17.41 5.33 -8.24
CA VAL A 33 18.49 5.81 -9.13
C VAL A 33 18.99 4.77 -10.11
N LEU A 34 18.53 3.52 -10.03
CA LEU A 34 18.86 2.49 -10.99
C LEU A 34 18.29 2.83 -12.39
N PRO A 35 19.02 2.50 -13.47
CA PRO A 35 18.47 2.59 -14.82
C PRO A 35 17.13 1.85 -14.92
N PHE A 36 16.19 2.46 -15.63
CA PHE A 36 14.83 1.90 -15.74
C PHE A 36 14.81 0.54 -16.46
N ASP A 37 15.69 0.35 -17.41
CA ASP A 37 15.87 -0.85 -18.23
C ASP A 37 16.71 -1.95 -17.56
N ASP A 38 17.38 -1.66 -16.43
CA ASP A 38 18.08 -2.67 -15.64
C ASP A 38 17.10 -3.44 -14.74
N LEU A 39 16.30 -4.30 -15.37
CA LEU A 39 15.24 -5.04 -14.70
C LEU A 39 15.77 -6.00 -13.62
N ASP A 40 16.93 -6.63 -13.86
CA ASP A 40 17.52 -7.60 -12.93
C ASP A 40 18.00 -6.91 -11.64
N ALA A 41 18.73 -5.80 -11.76
CA ALA A 41 19.18 -5.03 -10.60
C ALA A 41 17.98 -4.47 -9.79
N ARG A 42 16.96 -3.98 -10.48
CA ARG A 42 15.74 -3.48 -9.85
C ARG A 42 15.00 -4.60 -9.11
N ARG A 43 14.86 -5.76 -9.73
CA ARG A 43 14.22 -6.93 -9.14
C ARG A 43 14.96 -7.41 -7.88
N THR A 44 16.28 -7.42 -7.94
CA THR A 44 17.15 -7.76 -6.78
C THR A 44 16.86 -6.82 -5.62
N VAL A 45 16.82 -5.50 -5.85
CA VAL A 45 16.55 -4.52 -4.79
C VAL A 45 15.13 -4.64 -4.25
N LEU A 46 14.14 -4.88 -5.10
CA LEU A 46 12.76 -5.11 -4.64
C LEU A 46 12.64 -6.37 -3.78
N THR A 47 13.35 -7.45 -4.13
CA THR A 47 13.44 -8.66 -3.29
C THR A 47 14.09 -8.36 -1.93
N GLU A 48 15.13 -7.52 -1.88
CA GLU A 48 15.74 -7.10 -0.60
C GLU A 48 14.76 -6.22 0.23
N ILE A 49 13.96 -5.37 -0.42
CA ILE A 49 12.94 -4.53 0.23
C ILE A 49 11.83 -5.40 0.82
N PHE A 50 11.26 -6.32 0.06
CA PHE A 50 10.12 -7.11 0.50
C PHE A 50 10.48 -8.39 1.24
N GLY A 51 11.77 -8.76 1.27
CA GLY A 51 12.27 -9.92 2.00
C GLY A 51 11.98 -11.27 1.33
N GLU A 52 11.28 -11.25 0.20
CA GLU A 52 10.91 -12.43 -0.59
C GLU A 52 10.87 -12.10 -2.09
N PRO A 53 10.97 -13.10 -2.98
CA PRO A 53 10.82 -12.88 -4.41
C PRO A 53 9.44 -12.30 -4.75
N ILE A 54 9.44 -11.23 -5.55
CA ILE A 54 8.20 -10.61 -6.03
C ILE A 54 7.67 -11.36 -7.26
N PRO A 55 6.33 -11.36 -7.51
CA PRO A 55 5.74 -11.95 -8.72
C PRO A 55 6.39 -11.42 -10.00
N ASP A 56 6.55 -12.27 -11.01
CA ASP A 56 7.15 -11.87 -12.30
C ASP A 56 6.29 -10.84 -13.03
N SER A 57 5.00 -10.88 -12.80
CA SER A 57 4.01 -9.98 -13.38
C SER A 57 3.83 -8.66 -12.61
N LEU A 58 4.53 -8.47 -11.49
CA LEU A 58 4.49 -7.22 -10.72
C LEU A 58 5.32 -6.14 -11.41
N THR A 59 4.72 -4.97 -11.62
CA THR A 59 5.39 -3.79 -12.14
C THR A 59 5.35 -2.66 -11.10
N ILE A 60 6.52 -2.17 -10.69
CA ILE A 60 6.66 -0.99 -9.83
C ILE A 60 7.50 0.05 -10.59
N LEU A 61 6.92 1.22 -10.87
CA LEU A 61 7.61 2.31 -11.54
C LEU A 61 8.30 3.24 -10.53
N PRO A 62 9.59 3.55 -10.69
CA PRO A 62 10.28 4.51 -9.83
C PRO A 62 9.85 5.97 -10.14
N PRO A 63 9.97 6.89 -9.16
CA PRO A 63 10.39 6.60 -7.81
C PRO A 63 9.30 5.86 -7.01
N PHE A 64 9.72 4.92 -6.17
CA PHE A 64 8.86 4.21 -5.23
C PHE A 64 9.44 4.35 -3.81
N TYR A 65 8.58 4.47 -2.82
CA TYR A 65 8.96 4.63 -1.42
C TYR A 65 8.22 3.64 -0.55
N CYS A 66 8.94 3.06 0.39
CA CYS A 66 8.42 2.12 1.36
C CYS A 66 9.15 2.34 2.68
N ASP A 67 8.50 2.11 3.81
CA ASP A 67 9.15 2.28 5.11
C ASP A 67 9.67 0.96 5.70
N TYR A 68 8.89 -0.10 5.72
CA TYR A 68 9.25 -1.35 6.37
C TYR A 68 9.57 -2.48 5.38
N GLY A 69 8.81 -2.63 4.33
CA GLY A 69 8.98 -3.56 3.22
C GLY A 69 8.43 -4.96 3.50
N LEU A 70 8.65 -5.51 4.70
CA LEU A 70 8.24 -6.88 5.04
C LEU A 70 6.73 -7.03 5.29
N GLY A 71 5.98 -5.94 5.32
CA GLY A 71 4.54 -5.96 5.53
C GLY A 71 3.71 -6.01 4.24
N ALA A 72 4.33 -5.85 3.07
CA ALA A 72 3.61 -5.80 1.81
C ALA A 72 3.63 -7.15 1.08
N SER A 73 2.47 -7.59 0.59
CA SER A 73 2.31 -8.77 -0.26
C SER A 73 1.51 -8.45 -1.53
N PHE A 74 1.85 -9.11 -2.64
CA PHE A 74 1.34 -8.79 -3.96
C PHE A 74 0.80 -10.03 -4.67
N GLY A 75 -0.38 -9.89 -5.28
CA GLY A 75 -0.90 -10.84 -6.25
C GLY A 75 -0.26 -10.67 -7.64
N GLU A 76 -0.85 -11.36 -8.61
CA GLU A 76 -0.39 -11.35 -10.00
C GLU A 76 -0.91 -10.14 -10.78
N ARG A 77 -0.09 -9.66 -11.74
CA ARG A 77 -0.44 -8.56 -12.66
C ARG A 77 -0.78 -7.25 -11.93
N VAL A 78 -0.09 -6.96 -10.82
CA VAL A 78 -0.21 -5.69 -10.11
C VAL A 78 0.66 -4.66 -10.80
N PHE A 79 0.11 -3.46 -10.98
CA PHE A 79 0.82 -2.30 -11.52
C PHE A 79 0.82 -1.15 -10.51
N ILE A 80 2.00 -0.69 -10.11
CA ILE A 80 2.21 0.43 -9.20
C ILE A 80 2.94 1.54 -9.95
N ASN A 81 2.27 2.68 -10.11
CA ASN A 81 2.78 3.84 -10.84
C ASN A 81 3.76 4.67 -9.98
N GLN A 82 4.37 5.66 -10.58
CA GLN A 82 5.43 6.50 -10.02
C GLN A 82 5.00 7.28 -8.77
N GLY A 83 5.93 7.44 -7.84
CA GLY A 83 5.77 8.30 -6.67
C GLY A 83 4.89 7.72 -5.57
N CYS A 84 4.57 6.44 -5.63
CA CYS A 84 3.78 5.80 -4.58
C CYS A 84 4.58 5.66 -3.29
N PHE A 85 3.88 5.75 -2.15
CA PHE A 85 4.44 5.65 -0.82
C PHE A 85 3.66 4.63 0.02
N PHE A 86 4.36 3.57 0.49
CA PHE A 86 3.79 2.51 1.31
C PHE A 86 4.38 2.54 2.71
N LEU A 87 3.56 2.87 3.70
CA LEU A 87 3.85 2.67 5.13
C LEU A 87 3.25 1.31 5.50
N ASP A 88 4.01 0.25 5.33
CA ASP A 88 3.49 -1.12 5.30
C ASP A 88 3.68 -1.91 6.60
N TYR A 89 4.16 -1.28 7.68
CA TYR A 89 4.40 -1.97 8.95
C TYR A 89 3.17 -2.72 9.50
N GLY A 90 1.97 -2.18 9.32
CA GLY A 90 0.71 -2.81 9.74
C GLY A 90 0.18 -3.90 8.81
N GLY A 91 0.85 -4.13 7.67
CA GLY A 91 0.45 -5.08 6.64
C GLY A 91 -0.31 -4.43 5.48
N ILE A 92 0.15 -4.67 4.25
CA ILE A 92 -0.55 -4.30 3.01
C ILE A 92 -0.70 -5.57 2.16
N THR A 93 -1.93 -5.98 1.91
CA THR A 93 -2.22 -7.08 1.00
C THR A 93 -2.85 -6.53 -0.27
N ILE A 94 -2.25 -6.81 -1.42
CA ILE A 94 -2.72 -6.39 -2.74
C ILE A 94 -3.05 -7.64 -3.56
N GLY A 95 -4.31 -7.76 -3.97
CA GLY A 95 -4.80 -8.86 -4.79
C GLY A 95 -4.33 -8.80 -6.24
N ASP A 96 -4.92 -9.64 -7.07
CA ASP A 96 -4.58 -9.76 -8.49
C ASP A 96 -5.13 -8.60 -9.33
N ARG A 97 -4.40 -8.24 -10.41
CA ARG A 97 -4.85 -7.26 -11.43
C ARG A 97 -5.18 -5.88 -10.86
N VAL A 98 -4.54 -5.49 -9.76
CA VAL A 98 -4.72 -4.19 -9.14
C VAL A 98 -3.91 -3.13 -9.89
N LEU A 99 -4.54 -1.98 -10.15
CA LEU A 99 -3.89 -0.82 -10.76
C LEU A 99 -3.79 0.31 -9.74
N ILE A 100 -2.56 0.73 -9.42
CA ILE A 100 -2.29 1.83 -8.50
C ILE A 100 -1.72 3.01 -9.27
N GLY A 101 -2.46 4.12 -9.28
CA GLY A 101 -2.09 5.37 -9.94
C GLY A 101 -0.90 6.08 -9.29
N PRO A 102 -0.33 7.10 -9.94
CA PRO A 102 0.84 7.78 -9.43
C PRO A 102 0.55 8.52 -8.12
N ARG A 103 1.57 8.57 -7.26
CA ARG A 103 1.54 9.28 -5.97
C ARG A 103 0.45 8.79 -5.00
N VAL A 104 0.03 7.54 -5.11
CA VAL A 104 -0.87 6.92 -4.13
C VAL A 104 -0.10 6.66 -2.84
N THR A 105 -0.75 6.95 -1.71
CA THR A 105 -0.23 6.64 -0.38
C THR A 105 -1.09 5.55 0.26
N LEU A 106 -0.45 4.44 0.65
CA LEU A 106 -1.04 3.41 1.48
C LEU A 106 -0.39 3.50 2.86
N SER A 107 -1.14 3.98 3.85
CA SER A 107 -0.61 4.18 5.20
C SER A 107 -1.27 3.21 6.17
N THR A 108 -0.51 2.24 6.66
CA THR A 108 -0.98 1.30 7.68
C THR A 108 -0.63 1.73 9.10
N ALA A 109 0.18 2.78 9.26
CA ALA A 109 0.68 3.22 10.55
C ALA A 109 0.36 4.69 10.84
N GLY A 110 0.34 5.04 12.12
CA GLY A 110 0.11 6.38 12.64
C GLY A 110 0.50 6.49 14.11
N HIS A 111 -0.08 7.44 14.80
CA HIS A 111 0.12 7.67 16.23
C HIS A 111 -1.21 7.83 16.94
N PRO A 112 -1.29 7.58 18.27
CA PRO A 112 -2.48 7.87 19.07
C PRO A 112 -2.93 9.34 18.92
N VAL A 113 -4.23 9.54 18.93
CA VAL A 113 -4.83 10.88 18.92
C VAL A 113 -4.56 11.59 20.25
N GLU A 114 -4.47 10.83 21.33
CA GLU A 114 -4.18 11.28 22.68
C GLU A 114 -2.76 11.85 22.76
N ILE A 115 -2.64 13.08 23.23
CA ILE A 115 -1.36 13.80 23.29
C ILE A 115 -0.34 13.07 24.16
N ASP A 116 -0.78 12.54 25.30
CA ASP A 116 0.07 11.91 26.30
C ASP A 116 0.65 10.55 25.83
N GLU A 117 -0.01 9.91 24.86
CA GLU A 117 0.42 8.62 24.29
C GLU A 117 1.15 8.75 22.94
N ARG A 118 1.09 9.92 22.30
CA ARG A 118 1.54 10.12 20.91
C ARG A 118 3.01 9.77 20.67
N TYR A 119 3.86 9.98 21.64
CA TYR A 119 5.28 9.64 21.58
C TYR A 119 5.62 8.26 22.13
N ASP A 120 4.67 7.62 22.82
CA ASP A 120 4.90 6.33 23.47
C ASP A 120 4.45 5.14 22.62
N PHE A 121 3.61 5.40 21.60
CA PHE A 121 3.11 4.34 20.73
C PHE A 121 3.10 4.75 19.25
N ILE A 122 3.29 3.74 18.40
CA ILE A 122 2.92 3.73 16.99
C ILE A 122 1.66 2.87 16.89
N THR A 123 0.59 3.41 16.32
CA THR A 123 -0.62 2.65 16.01
C THR A 123 -0.53 2.11 14.59
N HIS A 124 -1.04 0.89 14.35
CA HIS A 124 -1.06 0.33 13.01
C HIS A 124 -2.24 -0.62 12.82
N ALA A 125 -2.72 -0.73 11.58
CA ALA A 125 -3.75 -1.67 11.19
C ALA A 125 -3.60 -2.01 9.69
N PRO A 126 -3.92 -3.27 9.27
CA PRO A 126 -3.67 -3.72 7.91
C PRO A 126 -4.58 -3.02 6.88
N ILE A 127 -4.05 -2.83 5.68
CA ILE A 127 -4.81 -2.46 4.47
C ILE A 127 -4.95 -3.69 3.59
N VAL A 128 -6.16 -3.94 3.10
CA VAL A 128 -6.45 -5.00 2.13
C VAL A 128 -7.03 -4.38 0.86
N ILE A 129 -6.41 -4.65 -0.28
CA ILE A 129 -6.88 -4.25 -1.60
C ILE A 129 -7.19 -5.55 -2.35
N GLU A 130 -8.47 -5.82 -2.57
CA GLU A 130 -8.90 -7.04 -3.25
C GLU A 130 -8.63 -6.95 -4.76
N ASP A 131 -8.90 -8.05 -5.49
CA ASP A 131 -8.64 -8.16 -6.92
C ASP A 131 -9.37 -7.10 -7.75
N ASP A 132 -8.81 -6.78 -8.93
CA ASP A 132 -9.40 -5.91 -9.94
C ASP A 132 -9.67 -4.46 -9.47
N VAL A 133 -9.06 -4.02 -8.37
CA VAL A 133 -9.21 -2.66 -7.86
C VAL A 133 -8.36 -1.67 -8.67
N TRP A 134 -8.94 -0.50 -8.94
CA TRP A 134 -8.22 0.63 -9.51
C TRP A 134 -8.18 1.80 -8.53
N ILE A 135 -6.98 2.23 -8.13
CA ILE A 135 -6.76 3.39 -7.28
C ILE A 135 -6.21 4.54 -8.12
N GLY A 136 -6.99 5.62 -8.21
CA GLY A 136 -6.64 6.83 -8.95
C GLY A 136 -5.48 7.62 -8.34
N ALA A 137 -4.87 8.48 -9.15
CA ALA A 137 -3.69 9.27 -8.78
C ALA A 137 -3.86 10.05 -7.46
N ALA A 138 -2.82 10.09 -6.65
CA ALA A 138 -2.75 10.84 -5.39
C ALA A 138 -3.84 10.47 -4.35
N ALA A 139 -4.47 9.32 -4.48
CA ALA A 139 -5.37 8.82 -3.44
C ALA A 139 -4.56 8.40 -2.20
N THR A 140 -5.20 8.51 -1.03
CA THR A 140 -4.62 8.07 0.25
C THR A 140 -5.55 7.05 0.89
N VAL A 141 -5.02 5.89 1.27
CA VAL A 141 -5.74 4.86 2.03
C VAL A 141 -5.20 4.83 3.45
N THR A 142 -6.09 4.95 4.44
CA THR A 142 -5.72 5.02 5.85
C THR A 142 -5.71 3.64 6.52
N PRO A 143 -5.14 3.50 7.73
CA PRO A 143 -5.01 2.21 8.41
C PRO A 143 -6.35 1.50 8.60
N GLY A 144 -6.36 0.18 8.44
CA GLY A 144 -7.49 -0.70 8.72
C GLY A 144 -8.53 -0.79 7.62
N VAL A 145 -8.29 -0.21 6.45
CA VAL A 145 -9.24 -0.17 5.33
C VAL A 145 -9.14 -1.42 4.47
N THR A 146 -10.31 -1.96 4.10
CA THR A 146 -10.46 -2.94 3.03
C THR A 146 -11.13 -2.30 1.82
N ILE A 147 -10.51 -2.41 0.64
CA ILE A 147 -11.10 -2.00 -0.65
C ILE A 147 -11.56 -3.25 -1.37
N GLY A 148 -12.89 -3.40 -1.50
CA GLY A 148 -13.52 -4.56 -2.10
C GLY A 148 -13.27 -4.69 -3.60
N ARG A 149 -13.28 -5.93 -4.07
CA ARG A 149 -12.99 -6.35 -5.45
C ARG A 149 -13.67 -5.46 -6.50
N GLY A 150 -12.93 -5.14 -7.55
CA GLY A 150 -13.42 -4.41 -8.73
C GLY A 150 -13.83 -2.98 -8.44
N SER A 151 -13.47 -2.42 -7.28
CA SER A 151 -13.79 -1.04 -6.94
C SER A 151 -12.83 -0.05 -7.58
N VAL A 152 -13.29 1.18 -7.75
CA VAL A 152 -12.52 2.29 -8.28
C VAL A 152 -12.44 3.41 -7.24
N ILE A 153 -11.23 3.79 -6.89
CA ILE A 153 -10.96 4.95 -6.03
C ILE A 153 -10.56 6.12 -6.92
N GLY A 154 -11.33 7.18 -6.89
CA GLY A 154 -11.07 8.39 -7.66
C GLY A 154 -9.79 9.12 -7.23
N ALA A 155 -9.18 9.84 -8.16
CA ALA A 155 -7.95 10.60 -7.90
C ALA A 155 -8.14 11.58 -6.72
N GLY A 156 -7.12 11.67 -5.86
CA GLY A 156 -7.12 12.54 -4.68
C GLY A 156 -8.08 12.12 -3.56
N ALA A 157 -8.74 10.97 -3.65
CA ALA A 157 -9.63 10.50 -2.59
C ALA A 157 -8.86 10.10 -1.33
N VAL A 158 -9.43 10.44 -0.16
CA VAL A 158 -8.97 9.91 1.14
C VAL A 158 -9.95 8.82 1.58
N VAL A 159 -9.47 7.58 1.59
CA VAL A 159 -10.27 6.40 1.94
C VAL A 159 -10.00 6.04 3.40
N ALA A 160 -10.94 6.39 4.27
CA ALA A 160 -10.84 6.18 5.72
C ALA A 160 -11.86 5.17 6.26
N LYS A 161 -12.55 4.45 5.37
CA LYS A 161 -13.52 3.40 5.70
C LYS A 161 -13.48 2.34 4.61
N ASP A 162 -13.91 1.14 4.96
CA ASP A 162 -14.06 0.05 4.01
C ASP A 162 -14.93 0.45 2.80
N VAL A 163 -14.49 0.03 1.63
CA VAL A 163 -15.19 0.23 0.36
C VAL A 163 -15.80 -1.11 -0.07
N PRO A 164 -17.13 -1.19 -0.21
CA PRO A 164 -17.77 -2.41 -0.69
C PRO A 164 -17.27 -2.80 -2.10
N PRO A 165 -17.31 -4.08 -2.47
CA PRO A 165 -16.99 -4.50 -3.83
C PRO A 165 -17.80 -3.75 -4.90
N LEU A 166 -17.19 -3.57 -6.09
CA LEU A 166 -17.83 -2.95 -7.27
C LEU A 166 -18.32 -1.52 -7.04
N SER A 167 -17.65 -0.78 -6.17
CA SER A 167 -17.98 0.60 -5.82
C SER A 167 -17.08 1.62 -6.50
N VAL A 168 -17.60 2.82 -6.75
CA VAL A 168 -16.81 3.97 -7.19
C VAL A 168 -16.87 5.05 -6.11
N VAL A 169 -15.71 5.40 -5.55
CA VAL A 169 -15.54 6.47 -4.55
C VAL A 169 -14.77 7.64 -5.15
N THR A 170 -15.10 8.86 -4.74
CA THR A 170 -14.49 10.08 -5.28
C THR A 170 -13.99 11.03 -4.18
N ALA A 171 -13.08 11.95 -4.52
CA ALA A 171 -12.33 12.79 -3.59
C ALA A 171 -13.15 13.74 -2.68
N THR A 172 -14.36 14.15 -3.07
CA THR A 172 -15.12 15.17 -2.35
C THR A 172 -15.91 14.65 -1.15
N SER A 173 -16.10 13.36 -1.07
CA SER A 173 -16.61 12.60 0.06
C SER A 173 -16.48 11.11 -0.29
N VAL A 174 -16.32 10.23 0.70
CA VAL A 174 -16.48 8.80 0.44
C VAL A 174 -17.96 8.54 0.17
N VAL A 175 -18.43 8.92 -1.01
CA VAL A 175 -19.79 8.68 -1.48
C VAL A 175 -19.72 7.70 -2.63
N GLU A 176 -20.34 6.56 -2.43
CA GLU A 176 -20.56 5.60 -3.53
C GLU A 176 -21.36 6.34 -4.65
N ARG A 177 -20.71 6.54 -5.80
CA ARG A 177 -21.33 7.24 -6.95
C ARG A 177 -22.02 6.26 -7.89
N LYS A 178 -21.55 5.02 -7.95
CA LYS A 178 -22.05 4.00 -8.87
C LYS A 178 -21.63 2.61 -8.40
N ARG A 179 -22.53 1.65 -8.50
CA ARG A 179 -22.21 0.23 -8.38
C ARG A 179 -21.87 -0.33 -9.77
N LEU A 180 -20.70 -0.97 -9.88
CA LEU A 180 -20.29 -1.60 -11.13
C LEU A 180 -20.94 -2.98 -11.27
N LYS A 181 -21.15 -3.43 -12.52
CA LYS A 181 -21.57 -4.79 -12.79
C LYS A 181 -20.32 -5.69 -12.89
N PRO A 182 -20.39 -6.93 -12.41
CA PRO A 182 -19.33 -7.92 -12.69
C PRO A 182 -19.10 -8.05 -14.20
N ALA A 183 -17.85 -8.32 -14.59
CA ALA A 183 -17.56 -8.65 -15.98
C ALA A 183 -18.42 -9.83 -16.42
N SER A 184 -19.04 -9.74 -17.60
CA SER A 184 -19.73 -10.89 -18.18
C SER A 184 -18.69 -12.00 -18.40
N THR A 185 -18.91 -13.17 -17.81
CA THR A 185 -18.16 -14.37 -18.17
C THR A 185 -18.41 -14.63 -19.64
N ALA A 186 -17.41 -14.30 -20.48
CA ALA A 186 -17.44 -14.75 -21.87
C ALA A 186 -17.38 -16.28 -21.83
N THR A 187 -18.52 -16.92 -22.06
CA THR A 187 -18.59 -18.36 -22.38
C THR A 187 -17.91 -18.49 -23.74
N SER A 188 -16.73 -19.13 -23.72
CA SER A 188 -16.04 -19.62 -24.94
C SER A 188 -16.79 -20.81 -25.49
#